data_709b8e0a06115f1dff19977403c1f114
#
_entry.id   709b8e0a06115f1dff19977403c1f114
#
_cell.length_a   1.000
_cell.length_b   1.000
_cell.length_c   1.000
_cell.angle_alpha   90.00
_cell.angle_beta   90.00
_cell.angle_gamma   90.00
#
_symmetry.space_group_name_H-M   'P 1'
#
loop_
_entity.id
_entity.type
_entity.pdbx_description
1 polymer ?
#
loop_
_entity_poly.entity_id
_entity_poly.type
_entity_poly.pdbx_seq_one_letter_code
_entity_poly.pdbx_strand_id
1 'polypeptide(L)'
;YGEYWVGPRAGVKEMTAMTGIETNDIAQLPDALSKDVGTEAGAVRVRVIREADPAITSMVEEIREANGFADPDNNTAADDKLHEFAAEARMCKDEYEVREMRKAVAATKHGFDNILRKIPSSLGKPRSERMLEGAFNAISREEGNEVGYDTIIASGAHAPILHWMRNTGTVESGELLLIDAGVEVNSLYTADITRTFPTNGKFTDFQKKLYQAVLDSQQAGFEVAKPGATYS
;
A
#
# COMPACT_ATOMS: atom_id res chain seq x y z
N TYR A 1 10.41 -7.35 -24.67
CA TYR A 1 9.19 -7.38 -25.48
C TYR A 1 9.03 -6.03 -26.18
N GLY A 2 8.76 -6.05 -27.50
CA GLY A 2 8.55 -4.84 -28.28
C GLY A 2 7.13 -4.29 -28.12
N GLU A 3 6.93 -3.05 -28.57
CA GLU A 3 5.64 -2.33 -28.50
C GLU A 3 4.50 -3.06 -29.21
N TYR A 4 4.83 -3.90 -30.18
CA TYR A 4 3.84 -4.77 -30.84
C TYR A 4 3.06 -5.66 -29.85
N TRP A 5 3.69 -6.06 -28.73
CA TRP A 5 3.08 -6.95 -27.74
C TRP A 5 2.35 -6.22 -26.60
N VAL A 6 2.83 -5.04 -26.23
CA VAL A 6 2.37 -4.35 -25.04
C VAL A 6 1.85 -2.93 -25.32
N GLY A 7 1.83 -2.54 -26.59
CA GLY A 7 1.51 -1.17 -26.99
C GLY A 7 2.68 -0.21 -26.83
N PRO A 8 2.47 1.08 -27.17
CA PRO A 8 3.48 2.12 -27.04
C PRO A 8 3.95 2.25 -25.59
N ARG A 9 5.27 2.37 -25.41
CA ARG A 9 5.90 2.68 -24.13
C ARG A 9 6.19 4.16 -24.04
N ALA A 10 5.91 4.75 -22.88
CA ALA A 10 6.26 6.14 -22.65
C ALA A 10 7.78 6.32 -22.67
N GLY A 11 8.27 7.16 -23.60
CA GLY A 11 9.64 7.62 -23.63
C GLY A 11 9.85 8.81 -22.70
N VAL A 12 11.05 9.41 -22.72
CA VAL A 12 11.41 10.54 -21.85
C VAL A 12 10.42 11.72 -21.98
N LYS A 13 10.02 12.07 -23.19
CA LYS A 13 9.09 13.20 -23.42
C LYS A 13 7.69 12.92 -22.86
N GLU A 14 7.20 11.71 -23.10
CA GLU A 14 5.90 11.27 -22.61
C GLU A 14 5.89 11.20 -21.09
N MET A 15 6.96 10.68 -20.48
CA MET A 15 7.10 10.65 -19.03
C MET A 15 7.13 12.04 -18.41
N THR A 16 7.87 12.99 -19.03
CA THR A 16 7.84 14.40 -18.59
C THR A 16 6.43 14.98 -18.67
N ALA A 17 5.70 14.71 -19.74
CA ALA A 17 4.34 15.20 -19.90
C ALA A 17 3.35 14.57 -18.92
N MET A 18 3.51 13.29 -18.59
CA MET A 18 2.64 12.55 -17.65
C MET A 18 2.87 12.95 -16.20
N THR A 19 4.13 13.17 -15.82
CA THR A 19 4.50 13.40 -14.42
C THR A 19 4.59 14.90 -14.06
N GLY A 20 4.76 15.77 -15.05
CA GLY A 20 5.09 17.18 -14.83
C GLY A 20 6.51 17.41 -14.28
N ILE A 21 7.33 16.37 -14.23
CA ILE A 21 8.72 16.40 -13.76
C ILE A 21 9.64 16.20 -14.95
N GLU A 22 10.72 17.00 -15.05
CA GLU A 22 11.74 16.79 -16.06
C GLU A 22 12.35 15.39 -15.90
N THR A 23 12.30 14.59 -16.96
CA THR A 23 12.83 13.23 -16.99
C THR A 23 13.95 13.11 -18.01
N ASN A 24 14.89 12.21 -17.73
CA ASN A 24 16.06 11.99 -18.56
C ASN A 24 16.33 10.50 -18.73
N ASP A 25 17.22 10.14 -19.64
CA ASP A 25 17.67 8.77 -19.81
C ASP A 25 18.43 8.32 -18.55
N ILE A 26 18.15 7.13 -18.05
CA ILE A 26 18.80 6.54 -16.87
C ILE A 26 20.34 6.48 -17.02
N ALA A 27 20.85 6.37 -18.24
CA ALA A 27 22.28 6.39 -18.50
C ALA A 27 22.97 7.70 -18.11
N GLN A 28 22.22 8.79 -17.98
CA GLN A 28 22.71 10.10 -17.53
C GLN A 28 22.71 10.26 -16.01
N LEU A 29 22.19 9.28 -15.27
CA LEU A 29 22.07 9.38 -13.81
C LEU A 29 23.41 9.62 -13.09
N PRO A 30 24.52 8.93 -13.43
CA PRO A 30 25.83 9.19 -12.77
C PRO A 30 26.26 10.64 -12.93
N ASP A 31 26.17 11.19 -14.14
CA ASP A 31 26.55 12.57 -14.44
C ASP A 31 25.65 13.58 -13.71
N ALA A 32 24.34 13.30 -13.68
CA ALA A 32 23.37 14.15 -12.99
C ALA A 32 23.58 14.16 -11.46
N LEU A 33 23.90 13.02 -10.86
CA LEU A 33 24.15 12.90 -9.42
C LEU A 33 25.50 13.48 -9.01
N SER A 34 26.50 13.45 -9.88
CA SER A 34 27.84 14.00 -9.60
C SER A 34 27.93 15.51 -9.88
N LYS A 35 26.95 16.08 -10.57
CA LYS A 35 26.94 17.50 -10.91
C LYS A 35 26.98 18.36 -9.65
N ASP A 36 27.94 19.29 -9.65
CA ASP A 36 28.14 20.26 -8.56
C ASP A 36 28.44 19.64 -7.18
N VAL A 37 28.73 18.33 -7.12
CA VAL A 37 29.14 17.67 -5.88
C VAL A 37 30.61 18.05 -5.54
N GLY A 38 30.84 18.46 -4.30
CA GLY A 38 32.18 18.88 -3.88
C GLY A 38 32.21 19.38 -2.45
N THR A 39 33.43 19.78 -2.02
CA THR A 39 33.71 20.30 -0.67
C THR A 39 33.73 21.83 -0.62
N GLU A 40 33.73 22.50 -1.76
CA GLU A 40 33.81 23.95 -1.85
C GLU A 40 32.54 24.65 -1.41
N ALA A 41 32.63 25.95 -1.13
CA ALA A 41 31.46 26.74 -0.74
C ALA A 41 30.44 26.80 -1.89
N GLY A 42 29.20 26.38 -1.61
CA GLY A 42 28.10 26.29 -2.61
C GLY A 42 28.02 24.98 -3.35
N ALA A 43 28.93 24.04 -3.12
CA ALA A 43 28.84 22.70 -3.68
C ALA A 43 27.69 21.88 -3.08
N VAL A 44 27.18 20.95 -3.88
CA VAL A 44 26.08 20.06 -3.51
C VAL A 44 26.59 18.85 -2.75
N ARG A 45 25.83 18.39 -1.74
CA ARG A 45 26.07 17.12 -1.07
C ARG A 45 24.92 16.17 -1.41
N VAL A 46 25.24 15.07 -2.10
CA VAL A 46 24.28 14.05 -2.46
C VAL A 46 23.97 13.13 -1.28
N ARG A 47 22.69 12.76 -1.12
CA ARG A 47 22.22 11.76 -0.16
C ARG A 47 21.42 10.70 -0.88
N VAL A 48 21.31 9.52 -0.28
CA VAL A 48 20.55 8.39 -0.84
C VAL A 48 19.72 7.73 0.26
N ILE A 49 18.55 7.23 -0.10
CA ILE A 49 17.82 6.29 0.76
C ILE A 49 18.45 4.92 0.54
N ARG A 50 19.26 4.49 1.50
CA ARG A 50 19.96 3.21 1.47
C ARG A 50 18.95 2.06 1.36
N GLU A 51 19.36 0.94 0.83
CA GLU A 51 18.55 -0.28 0.70
C GLU A 51 17.39 -0.21 -0.32
N ALA A 52 16.98 0.99 -0.77
CA ALA A 52 15.96 1.11 -1.80
C ALA A 52 16.46 0.54 -3.15
N ASP A 53 17.71 0.84 -3.50
CA ASP A 53 18.43 0.26 -4.63
C ASP A 53 19.93 0.19 -4.31
N PRO A 54 20.50 -1.03 -4.17
CA PRO A 54 21.92 -1.21 -3.86
C PRO A 54 22.85 -0.64 -4.93
N ALA A 55 22.49 -0.68 -6.22
CA ALA A 55 23.32 -0.14 -7.29
C ALA A 55 23.39 1.40 -7.23
N ILE A 56 22.27 2.05 -6.95
CA ILE A 56 22.22 3.51 -6.74
C ILE A 56 23.01 3.89 -5.48
N THR A 57 22.87 3.12 -4.40
CA THR A 57 23.64 3.36 -3.17
C THR A 57 25.14 3.29 -3.43
N SER A 58 25.63 2.26 -4.14
CA SER A 58 27.05 2.12 -4.51
C SER A 58 27.52 3.28 -5.39
N MET A 59 26.73 3.66 -6.39
CA MET A 59 27.02 4.79 -7.27
C MET A 59 27.18 6.10 -6.48
N VAL A 60 26.30 6.36 -5.53
CA VAL A 60 26.39 7.57 -4.68
C VAL A 60 27.63 7.55 -3.80
N GLU A 61 28.02 6.38 -3.26
CA GLU A 61 29.25 6.26 -2.47
C GLU A 61 30.50 6.52 -3.34
N GLU A 62 30.55 5.98 -4.55
CA GLU A 62 31.64 6.24 -5.51
C GLU A 62 31.75 7.74 -5.84
N ILE A 63 30.62 8.42 -6.06
CA ILE A 63 30.59 9.87 -6.32
C ILE A 63 31.10 10.65 -5.09
N ARG A 64 30.72 10.26 -3.89
CA ARG A 64 31.17 10.88 -2.64
C ARG A 64 32.68 10.72 -2.47
N GLU A 65 33.20 9.51 -2.64
CA GLU A 65 34.61 9.21 -2.52
C GLU A 65 35.46 10.03 -3.51
N ALA A 66 35.01 10.06 -4.78
CA ALA A 66 35.66 10.84 -5.84
C ALA A 66 35.69 12.35 -5.56
N ASN A 67 34.79 12.87 -4.75
CA ASN A 67 34.63 14.29 -4.42
C ASN A 67 35.06 14.64 -2.98
N GLY A 68 35.78 13.77 -2.28
CA GLY A 68 36.38 14.05 -0.98
C GLY A 68 35.46 13.79 0.22
N PHE A 69 34.38 13.07 0.06
CA PHE A 69 33.43 12.68 1.14
C PHE A 69 33.61 11.20 1.53
N ALA A 70 34.82 10.80 1.83
CA ALA A 70 35.20 9.44 2.22
C ALA A 70 35.00 9.18 3.74
N ASP A 71 33.93 9.67 4.33
CA ASP A 71 33.55 9.43 5.73
C ASP A 71 32.24 8.61 5.78
N PRO A 72 32.33 7.26 5.88
CA PRO A 72 31.16 6.39 5.83
C PRO A 72 30.15 6.64 6.97
N ASP A 73 30.64 6.95 8.17
CA ASP A 73 29.78 7.14 9.33
C ASP A 73 28.95 8.43 9.19
N ASN A 74 29.59 9.53 8.78
CA ASN A 74 28.91 10.80 8.53
C ASN A 74 27.97 10.72 7.32
N ASN A 75 28.35 10.00 6.26
CA ASN A 75 27.50 9.76 5.09
C ASN A 75 26.26 8.96 5.47
N THR A 76 26.41 7.88 6.24
CA THR A 76 25.29 7.08 6.73
C THR A 76 24.36 7.91 7.60
N ALA A 77 24.87 8.68 8.54
CA ALA A 77 24.04 9.55 9.38
C ALA A 77 23.30 10.64 8.58
N ALA A 78 23.86 11.09 7.45
CA ALA A 78 23.19 12.04 6.56
C ALA A 78 22.08 11.37 5.73
N ASP A 79 22.28 10.13 5.32
CA ASP A 79 21.29 9.32 4.59
C ASP A 79 20.13 8.92 5.50
N ASP A 80 20.41 8.56 6.76
CA ASP A 80 19.39 8.28 7.77
C ASP A 80 18.46 9.49 7.99
N LYS A 81 19.00 10.70 8.02
CA LYS A 81 18.20 11.94 8.09
C LYS A 81 17.33 12.16 6.85
N LEU A 82 17.79 11.77 5.65
CA LEU A 82 16.96 11.81 4.46
C LEU A 82 15.81 10.80 4.55
N HIS A 83 16.10 9.60 5.03
CA HIS A 83 15.10 8.56 5.25
C HIS A 83 14.04 9.01 6.25
N GLU A 84 14.46 9.53 7.41
CA GLU A 84 13.58 10.08 8.44
C GLU A 84 12.70 11.21 7.88
N PHE A 85 13.31 12.19 7.19
CA PHE A 85 12.57 13.27 6.56
C PHE A 85 11.52 12.77 5.56
N ALA A 86 11.87 11.80 4.72
CA ALA A 86 10.96 11.22 3.75
C ALA A 86 9.82 10.42 4.41
N ALA A 87 10.08 9.77 5.54
CA ALA A 87 9.07 9.08 6.34
C ALA A 87 8.09 10.07 7.00
N GLU A 88 8.63 11.09 7.67
CA GLU A 88 7.83 12.15 8.31
C GLU A 88 6.96 12.92 7.31
N ALA A 89 7.51 13.25 6.13
CA ALA A 89 6.76 13.95 5.08
C ALA A 89 5.53 13.17 4.61
N ARG A 90 5.58 11.83 4.69
CA ARG A 90 4.44 10.95 4.30
C ARG A 90 3.43 10.73 5.42
N MET A 91 3.76 11.03 6.67
CA MET A 91 2.84 10.85 7.80
C MET A 91 1.67 11.84 7.77
N CYS A 92 1.93 13.09 7.44
CA CYS A 92 0.89 14.13 7.37
C CYS A 92 0.38 14.28 5.94
N LYS A 93 -0.85 13.83 5.70
CA LYS A 93 -1.48 13.88 4.38
C LYS A 93 -2.01 15.28 4.09
N ASP A 94 -1.72 15.79 2.89
CA ASP A 94 -2.30 17.03 2.40
C ASP A 94 -3.75 16.85 1.88
N GLU A 95 -4.37 17.92 1.41
CA GLU A 95 -5.75 17.87 0.92
C GLU A 95 -5.91 17.01 -0.34
N TYR A 96 -4.89 16.93 -1.20
CA TYR A 96 -4.89 16.06 -2.37
C TYR A 96 -4.88 14.61 -1.95
N GLU A 97 -3.95 14.23 -1.08
CA GLU A 97 -3.80 12.88 -0.55
C GLU A 97 -5.07 12.40 0.17
N VAL A 98 -5.69 13.27 0.98
CA VAL A 98 -6.96 12.95 1.65
C VAL A 98 -8.08 12.71 0.63
N ARG A 99 -8.15 13.46 -0.48
CA ARG A 99 -9.13 13.22 -1.53
C ARG A 99 -8.89 11.87 -2.23
N GLU A 100 -7.65 11.52 -2.51
CA GLU A 100 -7.31 10.26 -3.16
C GLU A 100 -7.59 9.06 -2.23
N MET A 101 -7.25 9.15 -0.95
CA MET A 101 -7.61 8.13 0.04
C MET A 101 -9.14 7.94 0.14
N ARG A 102 -9.91 9.02 0.08
CA ARG A 102 -11.39 8.94 0.06
C ARG A 102 -11.93 8.22 -1.18
N LYS A 103 -11.29 8.39 -2.35
CA LYS A 103 -11.64 7.63 -3.55
C LYS A 103 -11.35 6.15 -3.36
N ALA A 104 -10.17 5.80 -2.82
CA ALA A 104 -9.82 4.42 -2.53
C ALA A 104 -10.82 3.76 -1.55
N VAL A 105 -11.23 4.48 -0.49
CA VAL A 105 -12.24 4.02 0.47
C VAL A 105 -13.60 3.81 -0.21
N ALA A 106 -14.03 4.72 -1.10
CA ALA A 106 -15.29 4.60 -1.82
C ALA A 106 -15.31 3.38 -2.76
N ALA A 107 -14.26 3.20 -3.56
CA ALA A 107 -14.09 2.04 -4.44
C ALA A 107 -14.06 0.73 -3.63
N THR A 108 -13.34 0.70 -2.51
CA THR A 108 -13.30 -0.44 -1.60
C THR A 108 -14.69 -0.77 -1.06
N LYS A 109 -15.47 0.24 -0.66
CA LYS A 109 -16.85 0.04 -0.22
C LYS A 109 -17.69 -0.63 -1.31
N HIS A 110 -17.59 -0.21 -2.57
CA HIS A 110 -18.29 -0.85 -3.68
C HIS A 110 -17.89 -2.32 -3.85
N GLY A 111 -16.59 -2.63 -3.66
CA GLY A 111 -16.09 -4.00 -3.63
C GLY A 111 -16.74 -4.83 -2.52
N PHE A 112 -16.84 -4.30 -1.30
CA PHE A 112 -17.56 -4.95 -0.19
C PHE A 112 -19.05 -5.15 -0.51
N ASP A 113 -19.73 -4.16 -1.05
CA ASP A 113 -21.12 -4.27 -1.46
C ASP A 113 -21.32 -5.39 -2.51
N ASN A 114 -20.34 -5.57 -3.41
CA ASN A 114 -20.37 -6.66 -4.40
C ASN A 114 -20.16 -8.04 -3.76
N ILE A 115 -19.26 -8.15 -2.79
CA ILE A 115 -19.11 -9.38 -1.99
C ILE A 115 -20.42 -9.72 -1.29
N LEU A 116 -21.03 -8.75 -0.58
CA LEU A 116 -22.30 -8.97 0.15
C LEU A 116 -23.40 -9.52 -0.74
N ARG A 117 -23.55 -8.96 -1.96
CA ARG A 117 -24.50 -9.46 -2.96
C ARG A 117 -24.17 -10.88 -3.44
N LYS A 118 -22.88 -11.26 -3.43
CA LYS A 118 -22.42 -12.57 -3.90
C LYS A 118 -22.56 -13.67 -2.85
N ILE A 119 -22.52 -13.38 -1.56
CA ILE A 119 -22.56 -14.35 -0.46
C ILE A 119 -23.68 -15.39 -0.64
N PRO A 120 -24.97 -15.01 -0.84
CA PRO A 120 -26.05 -16.02 -0.90
C PRO A 120 -25.84 -17.08 -1.98
N SER A 121 -25.22 -16.72 -3.10
CA SER A 121 -24.95 -17.63 -4.21
C SER A 121 -23.67 -18.45 -4.04
N SER A 122 -22.84 -18.14 -3.04
CA SER A 122 -21.56 -18.80 -2.78
C SER A 122 -21.62 -19.82 -1.63
N LEU A 123 -22.64 -19.74 -0.76
CA LEU A 123 -22.76 -20.61 0.42
C LEU A 123 -22.69 -22.08 0.07
N GLY A 124 -21.94 -22.87 0.85
CA GLY A 124 -21.76 -24.31 0.70
C GLY A 124 -21.01 -24.73 -0.57
N LYS A 125 -20.52 -23.80 -1.38
CA LYS A 125 -19.80 -24.16 -2.61
C LYS A 125 -18.31 -24.35 -2.33
N PRO A 126 -17.65 -25.34 -2.94
CA PRO A 126 -16.20 -25.48 -2.85
C PRO A 126 -15.50 -24.19 -3.29
N ARG A 127 -14.50 -23.78 -2.52
CA ARG A 127 -13.68 -22.60 -2.81
C ARG A 127 -14.49 -21.29 -2.89
N SER A 128 -15.58 -21.21 -2.12
CA SER A 128 -16.43 -20.00 -2.12
C SER A 128 -15.74 -18.76 -1.57
N GLU A 129 -14.70 -18.90 -0.74
CA GLU A 129 -13.82 -17.76 -0.39
C GLU A 129 -13.25 -17.11 -1.66
N ARG A 130 -12.74 -17.90 -2.64
CA ARG A 130 -12.25 -17.36 -3.92
C ARG A 130 -13.33 -16.77 -4.81
N MET A 131 -14.57 -17.27 -4.69
CA MET A 131 -15.68 -16.67 -5.42
C MET A 131 -16.00 -15.26 -4.93
N LEU A 132 -15.81 -15.02 -3.62
CA LEU A 132 -15.99 -13.70 -3.00
C LEU A 132 -14.79 -12.79 -3.28
N GLU A 133 -13.57 -13.31 -3.23
CA GLU A 133 -12.35 -12.62 -3.67
C GLU A 133 -12.49 -12.12 -5.11
N GLY A 134 -12.92 -13.01 -6.03
CA GLY A 134 -13.15 -12.62 -7.42
C GLY A 134 -14.23 -11.54 -7.59
N ALA A 135 -15.25 -11.53 -6.71
CA ALA A 135 -16.24 -10.47 -6.70
C ALA A 135 -15.66 -9.10 -6.26
N PHE A 136 -14.73 -9.10 -5.33
CA PHE A 136 -14.00 -7.89 -4.94
C PHE A 136 -13.07 -7.42 -6.06
N ASN A 137 -12.26 -8.35 -6.60
CA ASN A 137 -11.27 -8.05 -7.63
C ASN A 137 -11.89 -7.46 -8.91
N ALA A 138 -13.12 -7.87 -9.25
CA ALA A 138 -13.84 -7.28 -10.37
C ALA A 138 -14.04 -5.77 -10.19
N ILE A 139 -14.48 -5.35 -9.01
CA ILE A 139 -14.70 -3.93 -8.69
C ILE A 139 -13.37 -3.19 -8.57
N SER A 140 -12.36 -3.80 -7.94
CA SER A 140 -11.05 -3.14 -7.80
C SER A 140 -10.42 -2.83 -9.17
N ARG A 141 -10.65 -3.72 -10.15
CA ARG A 141 -10.16 -3.52 -11.51
C ARG A 141 -11.02 -2.56 -12.34
N GLU A 142 -12.29 -2.43 -12.02
CA GLU A 142 -13.22 -1.50 -12.66
C GLU A 142 -13.00 -0.06 -12.17
N GLU A 143 -12.80 0.15 -10.87
CA GLU A 143 -12.76 1.47 -10.23
C GLU A 143 -11.35 1.94 -9.83
N GLY A 144 -10.34 1.08 -9.97
CA GLY A 144 -8.95 1.39 -9.64
C GLY A 144 -7.94 0.69 -10.56
N ASN A 145 -6.70 0.65 -10.12
CA ASN A 145 -5.65 -0.11 -10.80
C ASN A 145 -5.87 -1.62 -10.60
N GLU A 146 -5.97 -2.01 -9.32
CA GLU A 146 -6.18 -3.39 -8.87
C GLU A 146 -6.40 -3.40 -7.34
N VAL A 147 -6.30 -4.56 -6.71
CA VAL A 147 -6.22 -4.67 -5.25
C VAL A 147 -4.91 -4.07 -4.76
N GLY A 148 -4.94 -3.36 -3.64
CA GLY A 148 -3.76 -2.75 -3.05
C GLY A 148 -2.84 -3.77 -2.34
N TYR A 149 -3.40 -4.90 -1.95
CA TYR A 149 -2.74 -6.07 -1.34
C TYR A 149 -3.60 -7.31 -1.54
N ASP A 150 -3.03 -8.49 -1.27
CA ASP A 150 -3.74 -9.76 -1.42
C ASP A 150 -4.99 -9.79 -0.54
N THR A 151 -6.15 -9.86 -1.17
CA THR A 151 -7.45 -9.85 -0.49
C THR A 151 -7.61 -11.06 0.42
N ILE A 152 -8.01 -10.85 1.66
CA ILE A 152 -8.30 -11.89 2.64
C ILE A 152 -9.81 -12.10 2.70
N ILE A 153 -10.24 -13.32 2.41
CA ILE A 153 -11.62 -13.80 2.60
C ILE A 153 -11.55 -15.04 3.49
N ALA A 154 -11.84 -14.88 4.76
CA ALA A 154 -11.63 -15.92 5.76
C ALA A 154 -12.94 -16.27 6.48
N SER A 155 -13.44 -17.49 6.23
CA SER A 155 -14.66 -18.01 6.85
C SER A 155 -14.36 -19.02 7.95
N GLY A 156 -15.14 -19.02 9.01
CA GLY A 156 -15.08 -20.00 10.09
C GLY A 156 -13.67 -20.14 10.69
N ALA A 157 -13.07 -21.32 10.60
CA ALA A 157 -11.76 -21.61 11.16
C ALA A 157 -10.59 -20.85 10.50
N HIS A 158 -10.78 -20.25 9.35
CA HIS A 158 -9.75 -19.42 8.69
C HIS A 158 -9.69 -17.99 9.25
N ALA A 159 -10.79 -17.47 9.81
CA ALA A 159 -10.87 -16.11 10.30
C ALA A 159 -9.79 -15.72 11.34
N PRO A 160 -9.30 -16.60 12.23
CA PRO A 160 -8.20 -16.30 13.14
C PRO A 160 -6.80 -16.28 12.49
N ILE A 161 -6.68 -16.66 11.22
CA ILE A 161 -5.40 -16.66 10.50
C ILE A 161 -5.24 -15.28 9.86
N LEU A 162 -4.38 -14.44 10.44
CA LEU A 162 -4.27 -13.01 10.09
C LEU A 162 -4.06 -12.76 8.59
N HIS A 163 -3.19 -13.50 7.93
CA HIS A 163 -2.92 -13.36 6.51
C HIS A 163 -3.39 -14.61 5.72
N TRP A 164 -4.69 -14.91 5.81
CA TRP A 164 -5.32 -15.97 5.04
C TRP A 164 -5.57 -15.54 3.58
N MET A 165 -4.52 -15.49 2.79
CA MET A 165 -4.57 -15.09 1.37
C MET A 165 -4.85 -16.26 0.41
N ARG A 166 -4.89 -17.50 0.91
CA ARG A 166 -5.15 -18.68 0.07
C ARG A 166 -6.58 -18.74 -0.45
N ASN A 167 -7.52 -18.26 0.35
CA ASN A 167 -8.95 -18.18 0.05
C ASN A 167 -9.50 -19.50 -0.53
N THR A 168 -9.15 -20.65 0.08
CA THR A 168 -9.49 -22.00 -0.44
C THR A 168 -10.67 -22.63 0.25
N GLY A 169 -11.23 -21.99 1.27
CA GLY A 169 -12.29 -22.52 2.09
C GLY A 169 -13.67 -22.45 1.46
N THR A 170 -14.60 -23.15 2.09
CA THR A 170 -16.03 -23.10 1.84
C THR A 170 -16.66 -22.17 2.87
N VAL A 171 -17.48 -21.24 2.40
CA VAL A 171 -18.23 -20.32 3.25
C VAL A 171 -19.56 -20.97 3.61
N GLU A 172 -19.76 -21.28 4.89
CA GLU A 172 -20.97 -21.93 5.38
C GLU A 172 -21.98 -20.92 5.97
N SER A 173 -23.24 -21.28 5.94
CA SER A 173 -24.30 -20.42 6.46
C SER A 173 -24.24 -20.32 8.00
N GLY A 174 -24.25 -19.09 8.52
CA GLY A 174 -24.23 -18.83 9.97
C GLY A 174 -22.84 -18.70 10.59
N GLU A 175 -21.78 -18.95 9.83
CA GLU A 175 -20.40 -18.65 10.24
C GLU A 175 -20.12 -17.14 10.17
N LEU A 176 -19.07 -16.69 10.85
CA LEU A 176 -18.50 -15.37 10.64
C LEU A 176 -17.58 -15.40 9.43
N LEU A 177 -17.70 -14.40 8.60
CA LEU A 177 -16.83 -14.12 7.46
C LEU A 177 -16.06 -12.84 7.75
N LEU A 178 -14.75 -12.95 7.82
CA LEU A 178 -13.83 -11.82 7.87
C LEU A 178 -13.38 -11.51 6.44
N ILE A 179 -13.48 -10.24 6.06
CA ILE A 179 -12.95 -9.71 4.81
C ILE A 179 -11.99 -8.60 5.13
N ASP A 180 -10.81 -8.68 4.55
CA ASP A 180 -9.80 -7.64 4.61
C ASP A 180 -9.32 -7.35 3.20
N ALA A 181 -9.63 -6.16 2.72
CA ALA A 181 -9.43 -5.79 1.32
C ALA A 181 -9.34 -4.27 1.12
N GLY A 182 -8.60 -3.87 0.11
CA GLY A 182 -8.46 -2.49 -0.29
C GLY A 182 -8.24 -2.33 -1.79
N VAL A 183 -8.81 -1.29 -2.37
CA VAL A 183 -8.60 -0.90 -3.78
C VAL A 183 -7.47 0.11 -3.85
N GLU A 184 -6.50 -0.12 -4.74
CA GLU A 184 -5.53 0.88 -5.14
C GLU A 184 -6.11 1.72 -6.29
N VAL A 185 -6.18 3.02 -6.11
CA VAL A 185 -6.63 3.96 -7.15
C VAL A 185 -5.46 4.42 -8.03
N ASN A 186 -5.78 5.10 -9.15
CA ASN A 186 -4.78 5.51 -10.15
C ASN A 186 -3.62 6.35 -9.60
N SER A 187 -3.83 7.06 -8.51
CA SER A 187 -2.79 7.83 -7.80
C SER A 187 -1.93 6.99 -6.84
N LEU A 188 -2.10 5.67 -6.85
CA LEU A 188 -1.42 4.68 -5.99
C LEU A 188 -1.81 4.74 -4.51
N TYR A 189 -2.81 5.54 -4.14
CA TYR A 189 -3.38 5.50 -2.80
C TYR A 189 -4.29 4.29 -2.65
N THR A 190 -4.20 3.63 -1.50
CA THR A 190 -4.90 2.38 -1.19
C THR A 190 -5.71 2.54 0.07
N ALA A 191 -6.94 1.99 0.09
CA ALA A 191 -7.66 1.74 1.33
C ALA A 191 -7.24 0.39 1.92
N ASP A 192 -7.43 0.25 3.23
CA ASP A 192 -7.17 -0.95 4.00
C ASP A 192 -8.33 -1.12 5.00
N ILE A 193 -9.27 -2.01 4.69
CA ILE A 193 -10.52 -2.13 5.41
C ILE A 193 -10.82 -3.58 5.77
N THR A 194 -10.88 -3.86 7.07
CA THR A 194 -11.37 -5.15 7.58
C THR A 194 -12.81 -5.03 8.09
N ARG A 195 -13.66 -5.99 7.71
CA ARG A 195 -15.02 -6.13 8.23
C ARG A 195 -15.35 -7.60 8.45
N THR A 196 -16.05 -7.87 9.56
CA THR A 196 -16.53 -9.21 9.91
C THR A 196 -18.04 -9.21 10.10
N PHE A 197 -18.74 -10.16 9.49
CA PHE A 197 -20.19 -10.29 9.58
C PHE A 197 -20.64 -11.73 9.43
N PRO A 198 -21.85 -12.09 9.92
CA PRO A 198 -22.39 -13.42 9.76
C PRO A 198 -22.88 -13.63 8.32
N THR A 199 -22.53 -14.77 7.73
CA THR A 199 -22.83 -15.11 6.33
C THR A 199 -24.33 -15.23 6.02
N ASN A 200 -25.16 -15.45 7.03
CA ASN A 200 -26.63 -15.49 6.94
C ASN A 200 -27.30 -14.15 7.32
N GLY A 201 -26.51 -13.08 7.53
CA GLY A 201 -27.00 -11.76 7.87
C GLY A 201 -27.50 -11.59 9.32
N LYS A 202 -27.36 -12.61 10.20
CA LYS A 202 -27.84 -12.57 11.58
C LYS A 202 -26.82 -13.12 12.55
N PHE A 203 -26.34 -12.27 13.45
CA PHE A 203 -25.48 -12.69 14.55
C PHE A 203 -26.23 -13.59 15.57
N THR A 204 -25.59 -14.64 16.04
CA THR A 204 -25.98 -15.32 17.28
C THR A 204 -25.62 -14.45 18.48
N ASP A 205 -26.19 -14.75 19.68
CA ASP A 205 -25.87 -14.02 20.88
C ASP A 205 -24.40 -14.14 21.29
N PHE A 206 -23.78 -15.29 21.03
CA PHE A 206 -22.35 -15.50 21.26
C PHE A 206 -21.51 -14.66 20.30
N GLN A 207 -21.81 -14.69 19.00
CA GLN A 207 -21.14 -13.85 18.01
C GLN A 207 -21.26 -12.35 18.32
N LYS A 208 -22.43 -11.89 18.76
CA LYS A 208 -22.61 -10.49 19.19
C LYS A 208 -21.70 -10.11 20.34
N LYS A 209 -21.58 -10.98 21.36
CA LYS A 209 -20.70 -10.72 22.51
C LYS A 209 -19.24 -10.59 22.09
N LEU A 210 -18.77 -11.48 21.24
CA LEU A 210 -17.39 -11.41 20.71
C LEU A 210 -17.17 -10.17 19.86
N TYR A 211 -18.10 -9.88 18.95
CA TYR A 211 -18.03 -8.72 18.10
C TYR A 211 -18.00 -7.43 18.91
N GLN A 212 -18.88 -7.33 19.93
CA GLN A 212 -18.92 -6.16 20.80
C GLN A 212 -17.61 -5.97 21.58
N ALA A 213 -17.01 -7.05 22.09
CA ALA A 213 -15.74 -6.96 22.79
C ALA A 213 -14.60 -6.43 21.90
N VAL A 214 -14.57 -6.86 20.62
CA VAL A 214 -13.59 -6.33 19.64
C VAL A 214 -13.87 -4.88 19.31
N LEU A 215 -15.14 -4.49 19.13
CA LEU A 215 -15.54 -3.12 18.85
C LEU A 215 -15.19 -2.19 20.03
N ASP A 216 -15.45 -2.62 21.26
CA ASP A 216 -15.10 -1.86 22.48
C ASP A 216 -13.58 -1.69 22.61
N SER A 217 -12.81 -2.73 22.28
CA SER A 217 -11.34 -2.67 22.22
C SER A 217 -10.84 -1.68 21.18
N GLN A 218 -11.41 -1.69 19.97
CA GLN A 218 -11.09 -0.71 18.93
C GLN A 218 -11.41 0.72 19.40
N GLN A 219 -12.58 0.93 20.02
CA GLN A 219 -12.97 2.24 20.51
C GLN A 219 -12.02 2.74 21.59
N ALA A 220 -11.61 1.88 22.52
CA ALA A 220 -10.60 2.21 23.53
C ALA A 220 -9.26 2.62 22.90
N GLY A 221 -8.85 1.95 21.79
CA GLY A 221 -7.68 2.34 21.00
C GLY A 221 -7.81 3.76 20.43
N PHE A 222 -8.96 4.10 19.84
CA PHE A 222 -9.21 5.47 19.35
C PHE A 222 -9.19 6.52 20.46
N GLU A 223 -9.65 6.18 21.65
CA GLU A 223 -9.67 7.12 22.79
C GLU A 223 -8.27 7.52 23.27
N VAL A 224 -7.27 6.64 23.11
CA VAL A 224 -5.86 6.91 23.46
C VAL A 224 -5.04 7.46 22.31
N ALA A 225 -5.47 7.27 21.07
CA ALA A 225 -4.79 7.77 19.85
C ALA A 225 -5.01 9.29 19.70
N LYS A 226 -4.31 10.08 20.50
CA LYS A 226 -4.41 11.55 20.52
C LYS A 226 -3.05 12.18 20.21
N PRO A 227 -3.01 13.46 19.79
CA PRO A 227 -1.76 14.17 19.61
C PRO A 227 -0.86 14.06 20.85
N GLY A 228 0.38 13.63 20.66
CA GLY A 228 1.35 13.38 21.72
C GLY A 228 1.38 11.94 22.27
N ALA A 229 0.44 11.07 21.87
CA ALA A 229 0.55 9.64 22.14
C ALA A 229 1.63 9.01 21.27
N THR A 230 2.43 8.09 21.84
CA THR A 230 3.42 7.28 21.12
C THR A 230 2.91 5.85 20.98
N TYR A 231 3.39 5.15 19.96
CA TYR A 231 3.04 3.74 19.71
C TYR A 231 3.87 2.76 20.57
N SER A 232 4.81 3.25 21.38
CA SER A 232 5.71 2.46 22.23
C SER A 232 5.10 2.18 23.59
#